data_e486ee4caf12add003d0b3f9de986584
#
_entry.id   e486ee4caf12add003d0b3f9de986584
#
_cell.length_a   1.000
_cell.length_b   1.000
_cell.length_c   1.000
_cell.angle_alpha   90.00
_cell.angle_beta   90.00
_cell.angle_gamma   90.00
#
_symmetry.space_group_name_H-M   'P 1'
#
loop_
_entity.id
_entity.type
_entity.pdbx_description
1 polymer ?
#
loop_
_entity_poly.entity_id
_entity_poly.type
_entity_poly.pdbx_seq_one_letter_code
_entity_poly.pdbx_strand_id
1 'polypeptide(L)'
;MSTAEQTATSAKKNSAAMAVMQRLGRSLMLPIAVLPAAALLMRFGNDDMLGSASMPNWVNEIAKYMAAGGNAVFGNLALLFAVGIAVGFAKKSDGSTGLAAVAGYVVFASVLGKFSDGNVPQIEAVVDHKFAMIDAPVNAGVLGGVVMGIVTALLYQKFYRTKLPDWAGFFGGRRLVPILSSFAGLVIGIVFGLIWPVLGKGIHGLGEWLVNSGSVGAGIFGVVNRALIPVGMHHLVNSFPWYQAGEYNGAHGDIARFLAGDPTAGQFMTGFFPIMMFALPAACLAIVHCARPERRKVVGGMMFSLALTAFVTGITEPIEFTFMFIAPVLYAIHAVLTGVSLALTWALGMKDGFGFSAGAIDFVLNLGIASNPWGLAGIGLCFAAIYYFVFRFAITKWNLPTPGRESDEELAEILKAEAK
;
A
#
# COMPACT_ATOMS: atom_id res chain seq x y z
N MET A 1 -26.79 -26.87 21.19
CA MET A 1 -25.39 -26.74 20.78
C MET A 1 -24.58 -26.41 22.00
N SER A 2 -23.53 -27.18 22.31
CA SER A 2 -22.70 -26.94 23.49
C SER A 2 -21.82 -25.70 23.26
N THR A 3 -21.40 -25.06 24.35
CA THR A 3 -20.47 -23.91 24.32
C THR A 3 -19.16 -24.23 23.54
N ALA A 4 -18.73 -25.48 23.56
CA ALA A 4 -17.56 -25.97 22.81
C ALA A 4 -17.82 -25.99 21.28
N GLU A 5 -19.01 -26.35 20.82
CA GLU A 5 -19.37 -26.30 19.39
C GLU A 5 -19.50 -24.87 18.86
N GLN A 6 -20.01 -23.95 19.69
CA GLN A 6 -20.08 -22.53 19.34
C GLN A 6 -18.68 -21.90 19.24
N THR A 7 -17.77 -22.26 20.16
CA THR A 7 -16.38 -21.76 20.15
C THR A 7 -15.60 -22.33 18.96
N ALA A 8 -15.76 -23.60 18.63
CA ALA A 8 -15.11 -24.23 17.47
C ALA A 8 -15.64 -23.65 16.13
N THR A 9 -16.96 -23.39 16.06
CA THR A 9 -17.59 -22.79 14.87
C THR A 9 -17.13 -21.34 14.67
N SER A 10 -17.03 -20.58 15.77
CA SER A 10 -16.50 -19.21 15.75
C SER A 10 -15.02 -19.15 15.36
N ALA A 11 -14.18 -20.02 15.89
CA ALA A 11 -12.76 -20.11 15.53
C ALA A 11 -12.56 -20.47 14.05
N LYS A 12 -13.34 -21.40 13.53
CA LYS A 12 -13.30 -21.79 12.10
C LYS A 12 -13.80 -20.67 11.18
N LYS A 13 -14.80 -19.89 11.60
CA LYS A 13 -15.33 -18.76 10.85
C LYS A 13 -14.32 -17.59 10.85
N ASN A 14 -13.65 -17.33 11.97
CA ASN A 14 -12.61 -16.32 12.08
C ASN A 14 -11.36 -16.68 11.23
N SER A 15 -10.97 -17.96 11.17
CA SER A 15 -9.87 -18.41 10.32
C SER A 15 -10.20 -18.27 8.82
N ALA A 16 -11.46 -18.51 8.42
CA ALA A 16 -11.90 -18.34 7.04
C ALA A 16 -11.93 -16.86 6.62
N ALA A 17 -12.43 -15.97 7.48
CA ALA A 17 -12.42 -14.53 7.24
C ALA A 17 -10.99 -13.99 7.09
N MET A 18 -10.08 -14.39 8.00
CA MET A 18 -8.67 -14.03 7.94
C MET A 18 -8.01 -14.50 6.62
N ALA A 19 -8.29 -15.71 6.17
CA ALA A 19 -7.76 -16.24 4.90
C ALA A 19 -8.27 -15.43 3.68
N VAL A 20 -9.52 -14.97 3.70
CA VAL A 20 -10.07 -14.09 2.65
C VAL A 20 -9.37 -12.72 2.66
N MET A 21 -9.19 -12.11 3.85
CA MET A 21 -8.52 -10.82 3.99
C MET A 21 -7.06 -10.90 3.53
N GLN A 22 -6.31 -11.92 3.95
CA GLN A 22 -4.93 -12.13 3.49
C GLN A 22 -4.82 -12.35 1.98
N ARG A 23 -5.83 -13.01 1.38
CA ARG A 23 -5.88 -13.20 -0.06
C ARG A 23 -6.17 -11.89 -0.79
N LEU A 24 -7.08 -11.07 -0.27
CA LEU A 24 -7.34 -9.73 -0.79
C LEU A 24 -6.08 -8.88 -0.69
N GLY A 25 -5.41 -8.85 0.47
CA GLY A 25 -4.16 -8.13 0.66
C GLY A 25 -3.09 -8.51 -0.37
N ARG A 26 -2.88 -9.82 -0.60
CA ARG A 26 -1.95 -10.29 -1.63
C ARG A 26 -2.36 -9.88 -3.05
N SER A 27 -3.65 -9.81 -3.35
CA SER A 27 -4.12 -9.37 -4.68
C SER A 27 -3.89 -7.88 -4.93
N LEU A 28 -3.83 -7.06 -3.86
CA LEU A 28 -3.49 -5.65 -3.94
C LEU A 28 -2.01 -5.41 -4.31
N MET A 29 -1.12 -6.36 -4.04
CA MET A 29 0.30 -6.22 -4.39
C MET A 29 0.55 -6.22 -5.90
N LEU A 30 -0.33 -6.87 -6.70
CA LEU A 30 -0.13 -7.00 -8.14
C LEU A 30 -0.15 -5.64 -8.87
N PRO A 31 -1.17 -4.76 -8.69
CA PRO A 31 -1.17 -3.43 -9.30
C PRO A 31 -0.07 -2.51 -8.72
N ILE A 32 0.29 -2.68 -7.45
CA ILE A 32 1.34 -1.90 -6.80
C ILE A 32 2.72 -2.20 -7.41
N ALA A 33 2.97 -3.41 -7.88
CA ALA A 33 4.24 -3.79 -8.50
C ALA A 33 4.59 -2.99 -9.78
N VAL A 34 3.62 -2.29 -10.38
CA VAL A 34 3.85 -1.41 -11.55
C VAL A 34 4.33 -0.01 -11.15
N LEU A 35 4.03 0.41 -9.90
CA LEU A 35 4.32 1.77 -9.44
C LEU A 35 5.79 2.16 -9.44
N PRO A 36 6.77 1.28 -9.14
CA PRO A 36 8.19 1.64 -9.21
C PRO A 36 8.59 2.14 -10.60
N ALA A 37 8.15 1.46 -11.65
CA ALA A 37 8.45 1.87 -13.01
C ALA A 37 7.80 3.22 -13.35
N ALA A 38 6.54 3.41 -12.97
CA ALA A 38 5.83 4.66 -13.17
C ALA A 38 6.49 5.83 -12.44
N ALA A 39 6.88 5.61 -11.19
CA ALA A 39 7.55 6.63 -10.38
C ALA A 39 8.91 7.02 -10.92
N LEU A 40 9.72 6.04 -11.36
CA LEU A 40 11.00 6.31 -12.00
C LEU A 40 10.82 7.12 -13.29
N LEU A 41 9.84 6.76 -14.12
CA LEU A 41 9.53 7.51 -15.34
C LEU A 41 9.13 8.95 -15.03
N MET A 42 8.23 9.17 -14.06
CA MET A 42 7.87 10.53 -13.62
C MET A 42 9.08 11.27 -13.08
N ARG A 43 9.84 10.64 -12.18
CA ARG A 43 10.95 11.30 -11.49
C ARG A 43 12.05 11.72 -12.45
N PHE A 44 12.47 10.85 -13.37
CA PHE A 44 13.46 11.21 -14.40
C PHE A 44 12.91 12.25 -15.38
N GLY A 45 11.61 12.30 -15.62
CA GLY A 45 10.96 13.27 -16.50
C GLY A 45 10.83 14.68 -15.92
N ASN A 46 11.11 14.88 -14.62
CA ASN A 46 10.93 16.17 -13.93
C ASN A 46 11.99 17.21 -14.32
N ASP A 47 11.63 18.51 -14.13
CA ASP A 47 12.43 19.68 -14.50
C ASP A 47 13.73 19.83 -13.70
N ASP A 48 13.85 19.21 -12.53
CA ASP A 48 15.07 19.14 -11.73
C ASP A 48 15.99 17.95 -12.07
N MET A 49 15.56 17.10 -13.01
CA MET A 49 16.28 15.93 -13.51
C MET A 49 16.55 16.06 -15.03
N LEU A 50 16.11 15.11 -15.83
CA LEU A 50 16.31 15.15 -17.30
C LEU A 50 15.49 16.23 -18.01
N GLY A 51 14.40 16.73 -17.39
CA GLY A 51 13.60 17.87 -17.88
C GLY A 51 14.25 19.23 -17.66
N SER A 52 15.41 19.27 -17.01
CA SER A 52 16.09 20.54 -16.66
C SER A 52 16.42 21.38 -17.89
N ALA A 53 16.23 22.70 -17.78
CA ALA A 53 16.57 23.67 -18.82
C ALA A 53 18.07 23.68 -19.17
N SER A 54 18.93 23.12 -18.33
CA SER A 54 20.38 22.95 -18.57
C SER A 54 20.71 21.77 -19.48
N MET A 55 19.75 20.87 -19.71
CA MET A 55 19.92 19.68 -20.55
C MET A 55 19.73 20.00 -22.04
N PRO A 56 20.36 19.23 -22.94
CA PRO A 56 20.10 19.35 -24.38
C PRO A 56 18.61 19.13 -24.73
N ASN A 57 18.11 19.84 -25.74
CA ASN A 57 16.69 19.77 -26.14
C ASN A 57 16.19 18.33 -26.40
N TRP A 58 17.03 17.47 -26.98
CA TRP A 58 16.63 16.07 -27.25
C TRP A 58 16.45 15.26 -25.94
N VAL A 59 17.21 15.58 -24.89
CA VAL A 59 17.04 14.97 -23.56
C VAL A 59 15.71 15.43 -22.94
N ASN A 60 15.43 16.73 -23.03
CA ASN A 60 14.16 17.29 -22.51
C ASN A 60 12.93 16.71 -23.24
N GLU A 61 13.04 16.45 -24.55
CA GLU A 61 11.94 15.76 -25.26
C GLU A 61 11.75 14.33 -24.75
N ILE A 62 12.81 13.57 -24.51
CA ILE A 62 12.71 12.24 -23.89
C ILE A 62 12.10 12.33 -22.49
N ALA A 63 12.53 13.31 -21.68
CA ALA A 63 12.00 13.54 -20.33
C ALA A 63 10.48 13.75 -20.34
N LYS A 64 9.95 14.54 -21.28
CA LYS A 64 8.49 14.74 -21.46
C LYS A 64 7.75 13.42 -21.74
N TYR A 65 8.30 12.54 -22.60
CA TYR A 65 7.69 11.24 -22.85
C TYR A 65 7.74 10.32 -21.62
N MET A 66 8.86 10.37 -20.87
CA MET A 66 8.97 9.61 -19.62
C MET A 66 7.96 10.09 -18.59
N ALA A 67 7.84 11.40 -18.36
CA ALA A 67 6.84 11.98 -17.45
C ALA A 67 5.41 11.61 -17.89
N ALA A 68 5.09 11.70 -19.18
CA ALA A 68 3.77 11.32 -19.71
C ALA A 68 3.48 9.84 -19.48
N GLY A 69 4.47 8.94 -19.68
CA GLY A 69 4.34 7.51 -19.40
C GLY A 69 4.08 7.20 -17.94
N GLY A 70 4.82 7.84 -17.03
CA GLY A 70 4.61 7.69 -15.58
C GLY A 70 3.23 8.21 -15.15
N ASN A 71 2.85 9.41 -15.59
CA ASN A 71 1.54 10.00 -15.32
C ASN A 71 0.38 9.13 -15.83
N ALA A 72 0.53 8.48 -16.98
CA ALA A 72 -0.49 7.59 -17.52
C ALA A 72 -0.77 6.41 -16.58
N VAL A 73 0.24 5.85 -15.92
CA VAL A 73 0.06 4.78 -14.92
C VAL A 73 -0.67 5.30 -13.69
N PHE A 74 -0.23 6.42 -13.12
CA PHE A 74 -0.86 7.02 -11.94
C PHE A 74 -2.31 7.45 -12.21
N GLY A 75 -2.60 8.03 -13.39
CA GLY A 75 -3.94 8.43 -13.80
C GLY A 75 -4.90 7.24 -14.03
N ASN A 76 -4.38 6.04 -14.25
CA ASN A 76 -5.18 4.82 -14.44
C ASN A 76 -5.08 3.81 -13.28
N LEU A 77 -4.63 4.26 -12.10
CA LEU A 77 -4.48 3.38 -10.93
C LEU A 77 -5.75 2.60 -10.60
N ALA A 78 -6.91 3.24 -10.61
CA ALA A 78 -8.18 2.59 -10.30
C ALA A 78 -8.47 1.40 -11.22
N LEU A 79 -8.21 1.54 -12.51
CA LEU A 79 -8.33 0.45 -13.49
C LEU A 79 -7.30 -0.67 -13.21
N LEU A 80 -6.05 -0.29 -12.93
CA LEU A 80 -4.99 -1.26 -12.60
C LEU A 80 -5.33 -2.05 -11.34
N PHE A 81 -5.90 -1.39 -10.32
CA PHE A 81 -6.38 -2.06 -9.12
C PHE A 81 -7.56 -3.00 -9.42
N ALA A 82 -8.52 -2.59 -10.28
CA ALA A 82 -9.62 -3.46 -10.67
C ALA A 82 -9.12 -4.75 -11.33
N VAL A 83 -8.19 -4.64 -12.27
CA VAL A 83 -7.61 -5.79 -12.99
C VAL A 83 -6.75 -6.64 -12.06
N GLY A 84 -5.83 -6.02 -11.32
CA GLY A 84 -4.90 -6.71 -10.44
C GLY A 84 -5.62 -7.50 -9.33
N ILE A 85 -6.65 -6.90 -8.72
CA ILE A 85 -7.46 -7.58 -7.72
C ILE A 85 -8.29 -8.69 -8.34
N ALA A 86 -8.93 -8.45 -9.48
CA ALA A 86 -9.73 -9.50 -10.12
C ALA A 86 -8.87 -10.73 -10.43
N VAL A 87 -7.70 -10.54 -11.01
CA VAL A 87 -6.77 -11.63 -11.35
C VAL A 87 -6.16 -12.28 -10.11
N GLY A 88 -5.72 -11.49 -9.13
CA GLY A 88 -5.08 -11.99 -7.91
C GLY A 88 -6.05 -12.67 -6.93
N PHE A 89 -7.29 -12.17 -6.85
CA PHE A 89 -8.30 -12.69 -5.92
C PHE A 89 -9.09 -13.86 -6.49
N ALA A 90 -9.29 -13.97 -7.82
CA ALA A 90 -10.00 -15.10 -8.42
C ALA A 90 -9.18 -16.39 -8.33
N LYS A 91 -9.85 -17.52 -8.01
CA LYS A 91 -9.26 -18.86 -8.12
C LYS A 91 -9.24 -19.27 -9.59
N LYS A 92 -8.08 -19.73 -10.11
CA LYS A 92 -7.94 -20.16 -11.50
C LYS A 92 -8.21 -19.03 -12.52
N SER A 93 -7.79 -17.80 -12.17
CA SER A 93 -7.86 -16.64 -13.05
C SER A 93 -7.09 -16.86 -14.35
N ASP A 94 -7.56 -16.21 -15.42
CA ASP A 94 -6.91 -16.15 -16.72
C ASP A 94 -7.15 -14.78 -17.39
N GLY A 95 -6.77 -14.64 -18.65
CA GLY A 95 -6.95 -13.39 -19.39
C GLY A 95 -8.40 -12.90 -19.47
N SER A 96 -9.38 -13.80 -19.42
CA SER A 96 -10.79 -13.41 -19.41
C SER A 96 -11.22 -12.73 -18.12
N THR A 97 -10.53 -13.02 -16.99
CA THR A 97 -10.73 -12.33 -15.72
C THR A 97 -10.29 -10.87 -15.82
N GLY A 98 -9.13 -10.63 -16.44
CA GLY A 98 -8.62 -9.27 -16.69
C GLY A 98 -9.56 -8.47 -17.60
N LEU A 99 -9.98 -9.07 -18.72
CA LEU A 99 -10.94 -8.43 -19.63
C LEU A 99 -12.26 -8.09 -18.95
N ALA A 100 -12.77 -9.00 -18.11
CA ALA A 100 -13.99 -8.79 -17.35
C ALA A 100 -13.85 -7.61 -16.35
N ALA A 101 -12.68 -7.48 -15.72
CA ALA A 101 -12.38 -6.37 -14.80
C ALA A 101 -12.34 -5.04 -15.55
N VAL A 102 -11.68 -4.99 -16.70
CA VAL A 102 -11.65 -3.78 -17.57
C VAL A 102 -13.06 -3.38 -17.95
N ALA A 103 -13.84 -4.31 -18.53
CA ALA A 103 -15.20 -4.04 -18.99
C ALA A 103 -16.11 -3.57 -17.83
N GLY A 104 -16.07 -4.27 -16.69
CA GLY A 104 -16.87 -3.90 -15.53
C GLY A 104 -16.49 -2.54 -14.94
N TYR A 105 -15.18 -2.26 -14.81
CA TYR A 105 -14.70 -0.99 -14.27
C TYR A 105 -15.02 0.20 -15.20
N VAL A 106 -14.82 0.06 -16.51
CA VAL A 106 -15.12 1.12 -17.48
C VAL A 106 -16.60 1.48 -17.46
N VAL A 107 -17.49 0.47 -17.42
CA VAL A 107 -18.93 0.71 -17.28
C VAL A 107 -19.26 1.39 -15.94
N PHE A 108 -18.70 0.88 -14.84
CA PHE A 108 -18.85 1.48 -13.50
C PHE A 108 -18.45 2.96 -13.48
N ALA A 109 -17.25 3.27 -13.95
CA ALA A 109 -16.71 4.63 -13.93
C ALA A 109 -17.56 5.58 -14.82
N SER A 110 -17.96 5.12 -16.01
CA SER A 110 -18.79 5.90 -16.92
C SER A 110 -20.20 6.17 -16.36
N VAL A 111 -20.79 5.18 -15.69
CA VAL A 111 -22.12 5.35 -15.05
C VAL A 111 -22.03 6.27 -13.85
N LEU A 112 -21.02 6.07 -13.00
CA LEU A 112 -20.78 6.89 -11.82
C LEU A 112 -20.56 8.36 -12.21
N GLY A 113 -19.78 8.63 -13.27
CA GLY A 113 -19.54 9.96 -13.81
C GLY A 113 -20.79 10.70 -14.25
N LYS A 114 -21.89 10.00 -14.58
CA LYS A 114 -23.17 10.64 -14.93
C LYS A 114 -23.88 11.30 -13.75
N PHE A 115 -23.56 10.91 -12.51
CA PHE A 115 -24.07 11.56 -11.32
C PHE A 115 -23.41 12.92 -11.04
N SER A 116 -22.40 13.29 -11.82
CA SER A 116 -21.72 14.60 -11.73
C SER A 116 -22.49 15.72 -12.41
N ASP A 117 -23.46 15.42 -13.29
CA ASP A 117 -24.25 16.40 -14.03
C ASP A 117 -25.21 17.18 -13.11
N GLY A 118 -25.21 16.96 -11.82
CA GLY A 118 -26.03 17.62 -10.81
C GLY A 118 -25.27 17.83 -9.48
N ASN A 119 -24.43 18.86 -9.40
CA ASN A 119 -23.91 19.47 -8.17
C ASN A 119 -23.59 18.50 -7.01
N VAL A 120 -22.79 17.48 -7.23
CA VAL A 120 -22.23 16.68 -6.15
C VAL A 120 -20.85 17.24 -5.83
N PRO A 121 -20.66 17.88 -4.65
CA PRO A 121 -19.37 18.41 -4.25
C PRO A 121 -18.36 17.28 -4.12
N GLN A 122 -17.20 17.43 -4.72
CA GLN A 122 -16.08 16.48 -4.64
C GLN A 122 -14.90 17.09 -3.89
N ILE A 123 -14.12 16.23 -3.29
CA ILE A 123 -12.90 16.62 -2.56
C ILE A 123 -11.81 16.81 -3.57
N GLU A 124 -11.34 18.04 -3.80
CA GLU A 124 -10.31 18.14 -4.82
C GLU A 124 -9.26 19.23 -4.70
N ALA A 125 -9.15 20.01 -3.72
CA ALA A 125 -7.97 20.85 -3.63
C ALA A 125 -7.49 21.01 -2.19
N VAL A 126 -6.20 20.95 -1.98
CA VAL A 126 -5.59 21.46 -0.76
C VAL A 126 -5.14 22.89 -1.06
N VAL A 127 -5.95 23.87 -0.63
CA VAL A 127 -5.59 25.29 -0.67
C VAL A 127 -5.22 25.67 0.77
N ASP A 128 -4.04 26.22 0.97
CA ASP A 128 -3.53 26.63 2.29
C ASP A 128 -3.64 25.53 3.37
N HIS A 129 -3.27 24.30 3.03
CA HIS A 129 -3.38 23.11 3.91
C HIS A 129 -4.83 22.71 4.30
N LYS A 130 -5.84 23.18 3.59
CA LYS A 130 -7.25 22.80 3.78
C LYS A 130 -7.81 22.16 2.51
N PHE A 131 -8.63 21.13 2.69
CA PHE A 131 -9.38 20.58 1.56
C PHE A 131 -10.45 21.55 1.11
N ALA A 132 -10.42 21.90 -0.17
CA ALA A 132 -11.49 22.66 -0.82
C ALA A 132 -12.40 21.69 -1.60
N MET A 133 -13.68 22.01 -1.67
CA MET A 133 -14.66 21.29 -2.49
C MET A 133 -14.69 21.95 -3.86
N ILE A 134 -14.43 21.20 -4.92
CA ILE A 134 -14.62 21.65 -6.29
C ILE A 134 -15.67 20.80 -7.01
N ASP A 135 -16.34 21.38 -7.98
CA ASP A 135 -17.30 20.69 -8.84
C ASP A 135 -16.53 19.86 -9.89
N ALA A 136 -16.31 18.62 -9.59
CA ALA A 136 -15.66 17.68 -10.50
C ALA A 136 -16.52 16.43 -10.74
N PRO A 137 -16.28 15.68 -11.83
CA PRO A 137 -16.95 14.43 -12.09
C PRO A 137 -16.77 13.43 -10.94
N VAL A 138 -17.88 12.80 -10.51
CA VAL A 138 -17.83 11.81 -9.43
C VAL A 138 -16.87 10.69 -9.80
N ASN A 139 -15.79 10.56 -9.06
CA ASN A 139 -14.78 9.55 -9.24
C ASN A 139 -14.52 8.81 -7.91
N ALA A 140 -14.79 7.50 -7.88
CA ALA A 140 -14.53 6.68 -6.72
C ALA A 140 -13.03 6.28 -6.61
N GLY A 141 -12.18 6.72 -7.52
CA GLY A 141 -10.76 6.47 -7.54
C GLY A 141 -10.40 4.99 -7.36
N VAL A 142 -9.32 4.74 -6.62
CA VAL A 142 -8.84 3.38 -6.32
C VAL A 142 -9.90 2.55 -5.57
N LEU A 143 -10.76 3.17 -4.74
CA LEU A 143 -11.85 2.47 -4.04
C LEU A 143 -12.80 1.80 -5.04
N GLY A 144 -13.20 2.51 -6.10
CA GLY A 144 -14.01 1.96 -7.19
C GLY A 144 -13.32 0.79 -7.89
N GLY A 145 -12.02 0.92 -8.14
CA GLY A 145 -11.20 -0.16 -8.69
C GLY A 145 -11.18 -1.41 -7.81
N VAL A 146 -10.97 -1.23 -6.50
CA VAL A 146 -10.98 -2.33 -5.52
C VAL A 146 -12.34 -3.05 -5.52
N VAL A 147 -13.43 -2.30 -5.44
CA VAL A 147 -14.79 -2.87 -5.41
C VAL A 147 -15.07 -3.66 -6.70
N MET A 148 -14.81 -3.06 -7.87
CA MET A 148 -15.04 -3.73 -9.15
C MET A 148 -14.13 -4.95 -9.35
N GLY A 149 -12.89 -4.89 -8.87
CA GLY A 149 -11.97 -6.04 -8.88
C GLY A 149 -12.48 -7.22 -8.06
N ILE A 150 -12.96 -6.98 -6.85
CA ILE A 150 -13.55 -8.02 -5.99
C ILE A 150 -14.81 -8.59 -6.64
N VAL A 151 -15.72 -7.74 -7.09
CA VAL A 151 -16.98 -8.19 -7.73
C VAL A 151 -16.69 -9.04 -8.96
N THR A 152 -15.78 -8.60 -9.83
CA THR A 152 -15.38 -9.38 -11.01
C THR A 152 -14.77 -10.73 -10.61
N ALA A 153 -13.90 -10.78 -9.60
CA ALA A 153 -13.34 -12.04 -9.12
C ALA A 153 -14.40 -13.02 -8.61
N LEU A 154 -15.40 -12.51 -7.87
CA LEU A 154 -16.51 -13.31 -7.36
C LEU A 154 -17.40 -13.83 -8.51
N LEU A 155 -17.72 -12.97 -9.47
CA LEU A 155 -18.47 -13.37 -10.68
C LEU A 155 -17.70 -14.41 -11.48
N TYR A 156 -16.38 -14.23 -11.67
CA TYR A 156 -15.54 -15.19 -12.34
C TYR A 156 -15.58 -16.55 -11.63
N GLN A 157 -15.34 -16.60 -10.32
CA GLN A 157 -15.34 -17.85 -9.56
C GLN A 157 -16.66 -18.61 -9.66
N LYS A 158 -17.78 -17.89 -9.77
CA LYS A 158 -19.12 -18.49 -9.83
C LYS A 158 -19.50 -18.93 -11.25
N PHE A 159 -19.18 -18.15 -12.28
CA PHE A 159 -19.78 -18.27 -13.60
C PHE A 159 -18.83 -18.75 -14.71
N TYR A 160 -17.52 -18.85 -14.51
CA TYR A 160 -16.55 -19.21 -15.57
C TYR A 160 -16.76 -20.59 -16.22
N ARG A 161 -17.57 -21.46 -15.63
CA ARG A 161 -17.95 -22.78 -16.13
C ARG A 161 -19.43 -22.94 -16.46
N THR A 162 -20.20 -21.85 -16.37
CA THR A 162 -21.66 -21.92 -16.60
C THR A 162 -21.93 -22.26 -18.06
N LYS A 163 -22.68 -23.34 -18.27
CA LYS A 163 -23.22 -23.72 -19.58
C LYS A 163 -24.54 -23.00 -19.77
N LEU A 164 -24.71 -22.35 -20.90
CA LEU A 164 -25.98 -21.75 -21.33
C LEU A 164 -26.70 -22.68 -22.31
N PRO A 165 -28.01 -22.51 -22.51
CA PRO A 165 -28.74 -23.20 -23.55
C PRO A 165 -28.11 -23.04 -24.94
N ASP A 166 -28.34 -23.97 -25.85
CA ASP A 166 -27.62 -24.03 -27.13
C ASP A 166 -27.73 -22.74 -27.96
N TRP A 167 -28.86 -22.07 -27.95
CA TRP A 167 -29.06 -20.79 -28.62
C TRP A 167 -28.19 -19.64 -28.04
N ALA A 168 -27.75 -19.74 -26.80
CA ALA A 168 -26.88 -18.77 -26.13
C ALA A 168 -25.49 -19.36 -25.82
N GLY A 169 -25.20 -20.57 -26.29
CA GLY A 169 -23.98 -21.32 -25.97
C GLY A 169 -22.70 -20.59 -26.26
N PHE A 170 -22.68 -19.72 -27.27
CA PHE A 170 -21.53 -18.84 -27.58
C PHE A 170 -21.13 -17.93 -26.42
N PHE A 171 -22.08 -17.45 -25.62
CA PHE A 171 -21.86 -16.56 -24.49
C PHE A 171 -21.54 -17.30 -23.18
N GLY A 172 -21.56 -18.63 -23.18
CA GLY A 172 -21.32 -19.44 -21.98
C GLY A 172 -19.88 -19.46 -21.49
N GLY A 173 -19.70 -19.97 -20.26
CA GLY A 173 -18.39 -20.14 -19.65
C GLY A 173 -17.65 -18.81 -19.39
N ARG A 174 -16.37 -18.74 -19.78
CA ARG A 174 -15.51 -17.57 -19.56
C ARG A 174 -16.00 -16.30 -20.27
N ARG A 175 -16.74 -16.43 -21.38
CA ARG A 175 -17.29 -15.29 -22.13
C ARG A 175 -18.45 -14.62 -21.43
N LEU A 176 -19.14 -15.34 -20.55
CA LEU A 176 -20.24 -14.82 -19.75
C LEU A 176 -19.77 -13.81 -18.70
N VAL A 177 -18.55 -13.99 -18.18
CA VAL A 177 -18.05 -13.17 -17.06
C VAL A 177 -17.88 -11.69 -17.42
N PRO A 178 -17.25 -11.30 -18.54
CA PRO A 178 -17.20 -9.88 -18.95
C PRO A 178 -18.59 -9.25 -19.10
N ILE A 179 -19.56 -9.99 -19.62
CA ILE A 179 -20.94 -9.53 -19.77
C ILE A 179 -21.56 -9.25 -18.39
N LEU A 180 -21.46 -10.21 -17.48
CA LEU A 180 -21.97 -10.05 -16.11
C LEU A 180 -21.24 -8.97 -15.34
N SER A 181 -19.92 -8.80 -15.55
CA SER A 181 -19.14 -7.72 -14.92
C SER A 181 -19.58 -6.34 -15.44
N SER A 182 -19.91 -6.19 -16.72
CA SER A 182 -20.45 -4.96 -17.27
C SER A 182 -21.81 -4.61 -16.65
N PHE A 183 -22.72 -5.57 -16.54
CA PHE A 183 -23.99 -5.35 -15.84
C PHE A 183 -23.81 -5.04 -14.35
N ALA A 184 -22.88 -5.71 -13.68
CA ALA A 184 -22.52 -5.40 -12.30
C ALA A 184 -21.96 -3.97 -12.19
N GLY A 185 -21.10 -3.55 -13.12
CA GLY A 185 -20.56 -2.20 -13.21
C GLY A 185 -21.67 -1.16 -13.35
N LEU A 186 -22.69 -1.42 -14.19
CA LEU A 186 -23.86 -0.54 -14.31
C LEU A 186 -24.60 -0.42 -12.96
N VAL A 187 -24.95 -1.54 -12.35
CA VAL A 187 -25.71 -1.55 -11.09
C VAL A 187 -24.91 -0.88 -9.95
N ILE A 188 -23.65 -1.26 -9.81
CA ILE A 188 -22.78 -0.71 -8.75
C ILE A 188 -22.50 0.78 -9.00
N GLY A 189 -22.33 1.22 -10.26
CA GLY A 189 -22.19 2.61 -10.62
C GLY A 189 -23.40 3.46 -10.20
N ILE A 190 -24.61 2.95 -10.43
CA ILE A 190 -25.84 3.60 -9.96
C ILE A 190 -25.88 3.65 -8.42
N VAL A 191 -25.64 2.52 -7.75
CA VAL A 191 -25.64 2.46 -6.27
C VAL A 191 -24.61 3.42 -5.68
N PHE A 192 -23.38 3.42 -6.22
CA PHE A 192 -22.35 4.35 -5.78
C PHE A 192 -22.75 5.80 -6.00
N GLY A 193 -23.31 6.14 -7.19
CA GLY A 193 -23.78 7.49 -7.46
C GLY A 193 -24.83 7.98 -6.46
N LEU A 194 -25.75 7.11 -6.05
CA LEU A 194 -26.77 7.43 -5.05
C LEU A 194 -26.22 7.59 -3.64
N ILE A 195 -25.24 6.79 -3.25
CA ILE A 195 -24.65 6.85 -1.89
C ILE A 195 -23.47 7.82 -1.80
N TRP A 196 -22.89 8.25 -2.92
CA TRP A 196 -21.69 9.08 -2.97
C TRP A 196 -21.81 10.39 -2.17
N PRO A 197 -22.94 11.10 -2.17
CA PRO A 197 -23.06 12.32 -1.37
C PRO A 197 -22.81 12.10 0.12
N VAL A 198 -23.12 10.91 0.64
CA VAL A 198 -22.87 10.54 2.05
C VAL A 198 -21.45 9.98 2.20
N LEU A 199 -21.07 9.07 1.32
CA LEU A 199 -19.74 8.41 1.35
C LEU A 199 -18.63 9.44 1.10
N GLY A 200 -18.78 10.30 0.10
CA GLY A 200 -17.85 11.38 -0.24
C GLY A 200 -17.66 12.35 0.93
N LYS A 201 -18.75 12.78 1.59
CA LYS A 201 -18.66 13.61 2.80
C LYS A 201 -17.91 12.91 3.93
N GLY A 202 -18.13 11.60 4.12
CA GLY A 202 -17.42 10.81 5.12
C GLY A 202 -15.92 10.70 4.82
N ILE A 203 -15.55 10.42 3.59
CA ILE A 203 -14.16 10.37 3.13
C ILE A 203 -13.51 11.76 3.26
N HIS A 204 -14.22 12.80 2.85
CA HIS A 204 -13.77 14.19 3.00
C HIS A 204 -13.51 14.54 4.47
N GLY A 205 -14.49 14.33 5.34
CA GLY A 205 -14.33 14.62 6.78
C GLY A 205 -13.16 13.85 7.41
N LEU A 206 -12.95 12.59 7.01
CA LEU A 206 -11.78 11.82 7.45
C LEU A 206 -10.48 12.44 6.93
N GLY A 207 -10.45 12.84 5.66
CA GLY A 207 -9.29 13.48 5.04
C GLY A 207 -8.97 14.84 5.67
N GLU A 208 -9.98 15.69 5.85
CA GLU A 208 -9.83 16.97 6.58
C GLU A 208 -9.31 16.76 7.99
N TRP A 209 -9.90 15.82 8.72
CA TRP A 209 -9.45 15.49 10.06
C TRP A 209 -7.98 15.04 10.06
N LEU A 210 -7.60 14.16 9.12
CA LEU A 210 -6.25 13.61 9.03
C LEU A 210 -5.20 14.73 8.77
N VAL A 211 -5.48 15.63 7.82
CA VAL A 211 -4.58 16.75 7.48
C VAL A 211 -4.62 17.84 8.54
N ASN A 212 -5.80 18.24 9.01
CA ASN A 212 -5.94 19.29 10.02
C ASN A 212 -5.41 18.88 11.40
N SER A 213 -5.34 17.57 11.68
CA SER A 213 -4.70 17.04 12.90
C SER A 213 -3.17 17.08 12.83
N GLY A 214 -2.59 17.46 11.70
CA GLY A 214 -1.16 17.66 11.52
C GLY A 214 -0.32 16.44 11.95
N SER A 215 0.62 16.65 12.85
CA SER A 215 1.50 15.59 13.36
C SER A 215 0.75 14.45 14.06
N VAL A 216 -0.36 14.74 14.73
CA VAL A 216 -1.18 13.70 15.38
C VAL A 216 -1.87 12.83 14.33
N GLY A 217 -2.44 13.44 13.30
CA GLY A 217 -3.05 12.71 12.17
C GLY A 217 -2.05 11.81 11.46
N ALA A 218 -0.86 12.32 11.15
CA ALA A 218 0.22 11.53 10.56
C ALA A 218 0.64 10.36 11.48
N GLY A 219 0.74 10.61 12.78
CA GLY A 219 1.07 9.58 13.76
C GLY A 219 0.04 8.46 13.80
N ILE A 220 -1.25 8.80 13.88
CA ILE A 220 -2.35 7.82 13.86
C ILE A 220 -2.35 7.03 12.55
N PHE A 221 -2.16 7.70 11.41
CA PHE A 221 -2.03 7.04 10.12
C PHE A 221 -0.91 5.99 10.13
N GLY A 222 0.27 6.34 10.66
CA GLY A 222 1.40 5.41 10.77
C GLY A 222 1.09 4.17 11.61
N VAL A 223 0.45 4.35 12.78
CA VAL A 223 0.02 3.23 13.65
C VAL A 223 -0.99 2.34 12.94
N VAL A 224 -2.03 2.93 12.35
CA VAL A 224 -3.10 2.19 11.64
C VAL A 224 -2.55 1.45 10.42
N ASN A 225 -1.68 2.10 9.66
CA ASN A 225 -0.99 1.47 8.53
C ASN A 225 -0.29 0.17 8.95
N ARG A 226 0.56 0.22 10.00
CA ARG A 226 1.23 -0.98 10.50
C ARG A 226 0.27 -1.99 11.10
N ALA A 227 -0.72 -1.57 11.88
CA ALA A 227 -1.71 -2.47 12.47
C ALA A 227 -2.50 -3.29 11.43
N LEU A 228 -2.60 -2.81 10.20
CA LEU A 228 -3.33 -3.47 9.11
C LEU A 228 -2.45 -4.38 8.21
N ILE A 229 -1.13 -4.38 8.35
CA ILE A 229 -0.23 -5.27 7.59
C ILE A 229 -0.53 -6.76 7.85
N PRO A 230 -0.77 -7.23 9.10
CA PRO A 230 -1.05 -8.64 9.35
C PRO A 230 -2.25 -9.19 8.58
N VAL A 231 -3.21 -8.32 8.28
CA VAL A 231 -4.41 -8.66 7.51
C VAL A 231 -4.30 -8.26 6.04
N GLY A 232 -3.20 -7.61 5.61
CA GLY A 232 -2.97 -7.16 4.25
C GLY A 232 -3.82 -5.97 3.81
N MET A 233 -4.44 -5.25 4.75
CA MET A 233 -5.38 -4.15 4.46
C MET A 233 -4.72 -2.76 4.48
N HIS A 234 -3.44 -2.66 4.81
CA HIS A 234 -2.72 -1.38 4.86
C HIS A 234 -2.73 -0.63 3.51
N HIS A 235 -2.68 -1.34 2.38
CA HIS A 235 -2.78 -0.73 1.06
C HIS A 235 -4.11 -0.02 0.82
N LEU A 236 -5.21 -0.53 1.41
CA LEU A 236 -6.52 0.12 1.30
C LEU A 236 -6.53 1.46 2.03
N VAL A 237 -5.92 1.51 3.23
CA VAL A 237 -5.80 2.76 4.00
C VAL A 237 -4.85 3.74 3.32
N ASN A 238 -3.77 3.26 2.72
CA ASN A 238 -2.84 4.09 1.96
C ASN A 238 -3.48 4.70 0.70
N SER A 239 -4.49 4.04 0.13
CA SER A 239 -5.07 4.44 -1.14
C SER A 239 -5.65 5.85 -1.12
N PHE A 240 -6.15 6.30 0.02
CA PHE A 240 -6.70 7.64 0.14
C PHE A 240 -5.59 8.72 0.21
N PRO A 241 -4.69 8.75 1.22
CA PRO A 241 -3.69 9.82 1.30
C PRO A 241 -2.69 9.79 0.14
N TRP A 242 -2.26 8.60 -0.30
CA TRP A 242 -1.20 8.50 -1.29
C TRP A 242 -1.65 8.72 -2.73
N TYR A 243 -2.92 8.37 -3.08
CA TYR A 243 -3.37 8.36 -4.48
C TYR A 243 -4.57 9.26 -4.76
N GLN A 244 -5.24 9.80 -3.73
CA GLN A 244 -6.49 10.53 -3.92
C GLN A 244 -6.52 11.89 -3.22
N ALA A 245 -5.83 12.06 -2.08
CA ALA A 245 -5.94 13.26 -1.26
C ALA A 245 -5.19 14.43 -1.90
N GLY A 246 -5.93 15.50 -2.23
CA GLY A 246 -5.41 16.75 -2.75
C GLY A 246 -5.06 16.71 -4.23
N GLU A 247 -4.92 17.92 -4.81
CA GLU A 247 -4.54 18.14 -6.21
C GLU A 247 -3.46 19.23 -6.30
N TYR A 248 -2.54 19.04 -7.22
CA TYR A 248 -1.55 20.04 -7.60
C TYR A 248 -1.20 19.89 -9.08
N ASN A 249 -1.50 20.90 -9.90
CA ASN A 249 -1.25 20.88 -11.34
C ASN A 249 -1.79 19.63 -12.05
N GLY A 250 -2.97 19.13 -11.63
CA GLY A 250 -3.57 17.91 -12.18
C GLY A 250 -3.03 16.60 -11.61
N ALA A 251 -2.07 16.65 -10.69
CA ALA A 251 -1.57 15.48 -9.96
C ALA A 251 -2.36 15.28 -8.66
N HIS A 252 -2.91 14.08 -8.45
CA HIS A 252 -3.71 13.72 -7.27
C HIS A 252 -2.96 12.79 -6.32
N GLY A 253 -3.22 12.96 -5.02
CA GLY A 253 -2.62 12.17 -3.94
C GLY A 253 -1.20 12.56 -3.61
N ASP A 254 -0.76 12.21 -2.42
CA ASP A 254 0.50 12.68 -1.83
C ASP A 254 1.73 12.29 -2.67
N ILE A 255 1.70 11.09 -3.29
CA ILE A 255 2.80 10.60 -4.13
C ILE A 255 2.94 11.43 -5.41
N ALA A 256 1.89 11.52 -6.22
CA ALA A 256 1.98 12.21 -7.50
C ALA A 256 2.20 13.72 -7.32
N ARG A 257 1.57 14.33 -6.30
CA ARG A 257 1.77 15.73 -5.94
C ARG A 257 3.22 16.03 -5.52
N PHE A 258 3.81 15.16 -4.68
CA PHE A 258 5.19 15.30 -4.27
C PHE A 258 6.15 15.22 -5.47
N LEU A 259 5.96 14.22 -6.34
CA LEU A 259 6.76 14.05 -7.55
C LEU A 259 6.56 15.19 -8.56
N ALA A 260 5.39 15.85 -8.55
CA ALA A 260 5.12 17.06 -9.33
C ALA A 260 5.71 18.35 -8.70
N GLY A 261 6.41 18.25 -7.57
CA GLY A 261 7.07 19.38 -6.91
C GLY A 261 6.13 20.19 -5.99
N ASP A 262 4.99 19.65 -5.57
CA ASP A 262 4.10 20.32 -4.61
C ASP A 262 4.81 20.53 -3.26
N PRO A 263 5.00 21.79 -2.81
CA PRO A 263 5.68 22.06 -1.54
C PRO A 263 4.89 21.60 -0.32
N THR A 264 3.62 21.19 -0.46
CA THR A 264 2.74 20.73 0.62
C THR A 264 2.61 19.24 0.70
N ALA A 265 3.11 18.49 -0.30
CA ALA A 265 3.03 17.03 -0.36
C ALA A 265 4.20 16.34 0.36
N GLY A 266 4.11 15.02 0.55
CA GLY A 266 5.13 14.17 1.17
C GLY A 266 4.89 13.87 2.64
N GLN A 267 3.96 14.52 3.28
CA GLN A 267 3.78 14.48 4.74
C GLN A 267 3.33 13.09 5.26
N PHE A 268 2.58 12.33 4.48
CA PHE A 268 2.16 10.96 4.82
C PHE A 268 3.17 9.90 4.36
N MET A 269 4.32 10.31 3.84
CA MET A 269 5.37 9.45 3.34
C MET A 269 6.67 9.58 4.13
N THR A 270 7.05 10.81 4.48
CA THR A 270 8.36 11.17 5.04
C THR A 270 8.77 10.30 6.23
N GLY A 271 7.87 10.10 7.19
CA GLY A 271 8.18 9.36 8.42
C GLY A 271 8.42 7.86 8.25
N PHE A 272 8.18 7.32 7.07
CA PHE A 272 8.53 5.93 6.76
C PHE A 272 10.02 5.75 6.48
N PHE A 273 10.73 6.76 5.97
CA PHE A 273 12.18 6.67 5.69
C PHE A 273 13.02 6.33 6.94
N PRO A 274 12.87 7.00 8.09
CA PRO A 274 13.55 6.63 9.33
C PRO A 274 13.30 5.18 9.74
N ILE A 275 12.09 4.68 9.50
CA ILE A 275 11.69 3.32 9.91
C ILE A 275 12.26 2.27 8.95
N MET A 276 12.05 2.45 7.65
CA MET A 276 12.36 1.42 6.65
C MET A 276 13.86 1.33 6.36
N MET A 277 14.54 2.49 6.26
CA MET A 277 15.97 2.52 5.96
C MET A 277 16.85 2.27 7.18
N PHE A 278 16.42 2.67 8.37
CA PHE A 278 17.32 2.68 9.53
C PHE A 278 16.83 1.81 10.68
N ALA A 279 15.59 1.99 11.12
CA ALA A 279 15.05 1.36 12.31
C ALA A 279 14.88 -0.16 12.14
N LEU A 280 14.26 -0.63 11.06
CA LEU A 280 14.08 -2.05 10.80
C LEU A 280 15.40 -2.81 10.55
N PRO A 281 16.38 -2.29 9.78
CA PRO A 281 17.72 -2.85 9.76
C PRO A 281 18.37 -2.98 11.15
N ALA A 282 18.19 -1.98 12.03
CA ALA A 282 18.68 -2.05 13.41
C ALA A 282 17.92 -3.08 14.26
N ALA A 283 16.60 -3.27 14.02
CA ALA A 283 15.83 -4.36 14.62
C ALA A 283 16.37 -5.74 14.20
N CYS A 284 16.71 -5.91 12.91
CA CYS A 284 17.37 -7.12 12.43
C CYS A 284 18.67 -7.41 13.18
N LEU A 285 19.51 -6.38 13.38
CA LEU A 285 20.74 -6.48 14.14
C LEU A 285 20.48 -6.87 15.61
N ALA A 286 19.44 -6.30 16.24
CA ALA A 286 19.04 -6.67 17.60
C ALA A 286 18.60 -8.13 17.69
N ILE A 287 17.82 -8.63 16.72
CA ILE A 287 17.41 -10.04 16.64
C ILE A 287 18.64 -10.96 16.53
N VAL A 288 19.59 -10.64 15.64
CA VAL A 288 20.84 -11.42 15.49
C VAL A 288 21.65 -11.46 16.78
N HIS A 289 21.77 -10.33 17.48
CA HIS A 289 22.50 -10.29 18.75
C HIS A 289 21.80 -11.04 19.89
N CYS A 290 20.47 -11.21 19.80
CA CYS A 290 19.70 -12.01 20.76
C CYS A 290 19.62 -13.49 20.39
N ALA A 291 20.04 -13.89 19.18
CA ALA A 291 20.04 -15.27 18.74
C ALA A 291 21.09 -16.11 19.49
N ARG A 292 20.80 -17.42 19.65
CA ARG A 292 21.73 -18.41 20.24
C ARG A 292 23.03 -18.45 19.42
N PRO A 293 24.19 -18.65 20.07
CA PRO A 293 25.49 -18.67 19.38
C PRO A 293 25.52 -19.59 18.16
N GLU A 294 24.89 -20.78 18.28
CA GLU A 294 24.84 -21.81 17.24
C GLU A 294 24.08 -21.38 16.01
N ARG A 295 23.04 -20.54 16.20
CA ARG A 295 22.14 -20.06 15.14
C ARG A 295 22.52 -18.68 14.60
N ARG A 296 23.36 -17.94 15.29
CA ARG A 296 23.67 -16.54 15.01
C ARG A 296 24.20 -16.32 13.60
N LYS A 297 25.02 -17.24 13.07
CA LYS A 297 25.58 -17.12 11.72
C LYS A 297 24.49 -17.25 10.64
N VAL A 298 23.61 -18.23 10.76
CA VAL A 298 22.52 -18.48 9.81
C VAL A 298 21.49 -17.35 9.87
N VAL A 299 21.04 -17.00 11.07
CA VAL A 299 20.10 -15.89 11.29
C VAL A 299 20.72 -14.57 10.85
N GLY A 300 22.01 -14.37 11.09
CA GLY A 300 22.74 -13.17 10.65
C GLY A 300 22.73 -12.99 9.14
N GLY A 301 22.97 -14.05 8.37
CA GLY A 301 22.90 -14.01 6.91
C GLY A 301 21.49 -13.68 6.40
N MET A 302 20.46 -14.32 6.96
CA MET A 302 19.08 -14.06 6.62
C MET A 302 18.69 -12.60 6.96
N MET A 303 18.93 -12.16 8.19
CA MET A 303 18.56 -10.81 8.63
C MET A 303 19.33 -9.73 7.89
N PHE A 304 20.59 -9.96 7.51
CA PHE A 304 21.36 -9.02 6.70
C PHE A 304 20.73 -8.84 5.30
N SER A 305 20.35 -9.93 4.65
CA SER A 305 19.67 -9.87 3.35
C SER A 305 18.35 -9.09 3.43
N LEU A 306 17.54 -9.34 4.46
CA LEU A 306 16.27 -8.64 4.67
C LEU A 306 16.49 -7.15 5.00
N ALA A 307 17.48 -6.85 5.86
CA ALA A 307 17.85 -5.49 6.22
C ALA A 307 18.34 -4.69 5.01
N LEU A 308 19.17 -5.30 4.16
CA LEU A 308 19.65 -4.68 2.93
C LEU A 308 18.49 -4.41 1.96
N THR A 309 17.57 -5.36 1.80
CA THR A 309 16.37 -5.17 0.98
C THR A 309 15.53 -3.99 1.50
N ALA A 310 15.25 -3.92 2.80
CA ALA A 310 14.49 -2.82 3.39
C ALA A 310 15.21 -1.48 3.22
N PHE A 311 16.52 -1.43 3.49
CA PHE A 311 17.32 -0.22 3.33
C PHE A 311 17.30 0.30 1.88
N VAL A 312 17.52 -0.58 0.91
CA VAL A 312 17.65 -0.19 -0.51
C VAL A 312 16.28 0.12 -1.12
N THR A 313 15.30 -0.74 -0.91
CA THR A 313 14.02 -0.69 -1.63
C THR A 313 12.83 -0.21 -0.80
N GLY A 314 12.96 -0.15 0.54
CA GLY A 314 11.85 0.13 1.44
C GLY A 314 10.84 -1.03 1.59
N ILE A 315 11.13 -2.23 1.10
CA ILE A 315 10.26 -3.41 1.28
C ILE A 315 10.53 -4.00 2.67
N THR A 316 9.54 -3.95 3.56
CA THR A 316 9.71 -4.28 4.98
C THR A 316 8.97 -5.51 5.44
N GLU A 317 7.96 -5.95 4.71
CA GLU A 317 7.11 -7.09 5.07
C GLU A 317 7.89 -8.37 5.37
N PRO A 318 8.97 -8.73 4.64
CA PRO A 318 9.74 -9.91 4.98
C PRO A 318 10.43 -9.83 6.36
N ILE A 319 10.84 -8.63 6.80
CA ILE A 319 11.37 -8.43 8.16
C ILE A 319 10.23 -8.52 9.17
N GLU A 320 9.15 -7.80 8.94
CA GLU A 320 8.00 -7.72 9.85
C GLU A 320 7.39 -9.11 10.10
N PHE A 321 7.29 -9.94 9.06
CA PHE A 321 6.79 -11.31 9.17
C PHE A 321 7.67 -12.21 10.05
N THR A 322 8.96 -11.89 10.22
CA THR A 322 9.84 -12.69 11.10
C THR A 322 9.50 -12.57 12.59
N PHE A 323 8.78 -11.51 12.99
CA PHE A 323 8.41 -11.32 14.40
C PHE A 323 6.93 -11.02 14.62
N MET A 324 6.19 -10.58 13.60
CA MET A 324 4.79 -10.17 13.69
C MET A 324 3.88 -11.21 14.36
N PHE A 325 4.00 -12.48 13.97
CA PHE A 325 3.13 -13.55 14.46
C PHE A 325 3.67 -14.27 15.68
N ILE A 326 5.00 -14.34 15.83
CA ILE A 326 5.62 -15.07 16.92
C ILE A 326 5.93 -14.18 18.14
N ALA A 327 6.09 -12.89 17.94
CA ALA A 327 6.32 -11.88 18.98
C ALA A 327 5.44 -10.63 18.76
N PRO A 328 4.09 -10.73 18.88
CA PRO A 328 3.18 -9.62 18.55
C PRO A 328 3.46 -8.34 19.33
N VAL A 329 4.04 -8.44 20.52
CA VAL A 329 4.43 -7.28 21.33
C VAL A 329 5.51 -6.45 20.62
N LEU A 330 6.49 -7.09 19.98
CA LEU A 330 7.49 -6.37 19.17
C LEU A 330 6.83 -5.65 17.99
N TYR A 331 5.82 -6.30 17.40
CA TYR A 331 5.08 -5.69 16.30
C TYR A 331 4.24 -4.49 16.75
N ALA A 332 3.61 -4.57 17.92
CA ALA A 332 2.89 -3.43 18.50
C ALA A 332 3.84 -2.25 18.79
N ILE A 333 5.02 -2.53 19.34
CA ILE A 333 6.06 -1.52 19.54
C ILE A 333 6.47 -0.89 18.21
N HIS A 334 6.72 -1.70 17.18
CA HIS A 334 7.04 -1.23 15.83
C HIS A 334 5.95 -0.32 15.27
N ALA A 335 4.67 -0.70 15.38
CA ALA A 335 3.55 0.10 14.92
C ALA A 335 3.50 1.48 15.60
N VAL A 336 3.63 1.51 16.93
CA VAL A 336 3.66 2.76 17.70
C VAL A 336 4.85 3.64 17.31
N LEU A 337 6.05 3.07 17.22
CA LEU A 337 7.25 3.81 16.83
C LEU A 337 7.17 4.33 15.39
N THR A 338 6.50 3.62 14.49
CA THR A 338 6.22 4.12 13.14
C THR A 338 5.32 5.35 13.20
N GLY A 339 4.25 5.31 14.00
CA GLY A 339 3.41 6.49 14.20
C GLY A 339 4.17 7.67 14.80
N VAL A 340 5.04 7.42 15.79
CA VAL A 340 5.91 8.47 16.36
C VAL A 340 6.83 9.07 15.30
N SER A 341 7.38 8.26 14.42
CA SER A 341 8.24 8.74 13.32
C SER A 341 7.47 9.67 12.37
N LEU A 342 6.26 9.29 11.94
CA LEU A 342 5.44 10.13 11.07
C LEU A 342 5.04 11.44 11.79
N ALA A 343 4.64 11.36 13.04
CA ALA A 343 4.29 12.54 13.83
C ALA A 343 5.48 13.49 14.01
N LEU A 344 6.66 12.96 14.30
CA LEU A 344 7.88 13.74 14.51
C LEU A 344 8.35 14.44 13.23
N THR A 345 8.42 13.71 12.11
CA THR A 345 8.86 14.28 10.83
C THR A 345 7.91 15.36 10.34
N TRP A 346 6.60 15.17 10.54
CA TRP A 346 5.60 16.20 10.28
C TRP A 346 5.83 17.44 11.17
N ALA A 347 5.97 17.25 12.48
CA ALA A 347 6.15 18.36 13.44
C ALA A 347 7.43 19.17 13.15
N LEU A 348 8.45 18.54 12.59
CA LEU A 348 9.69 19.20 12.18
C LEU A 348 9.63 19.82 10.76
N GLY A 349 8.49 19.74 10.09
CA GLY A 349 8.30 20.30 8.74
C GLY A 349 9.15 19.61 7.68
N MET A 350 9.61 18.38 7.92
CA MET A 350 10.38 17.60 6.97
C MET A 350 9.47 17.02 5.91
N LYS A 351 9.93 17.04 4.66
CA LYS A 351 9.18 16.49 3.52
C LYS A 351 10.11 15.69 2.64
N ASP A 352 9.73 14.45 2.45
CA ASP A 352 10.29 13.54 1.47
C ASP A 352 9.18 12.60 1.00
N GLY A 353 9.34 12.04 -0.15
CA GLY A 353 8.34 11.15 -0.73
C GLY A 353 9.00 10.00 -1.44
N PHE A 354 8.18 9.07 -1.82
CA PHE A 354 8.60 7.91 -2.61
C PHE A 354 7.59 7.67 -3.73
N GLY A 355 8.09 7.15 -4.83
CA GLY A 355 7.23 6.64 -5.87
C GLY A 355 6.86 5.19 -5.64
N PHE A 356 7.75 4.43 -4.98
CA PHE A 356 7.54 3.03 -4.67
C PHE A 356 7.47 2.79 -3.15
N SER A 357 8.56 3.06 -2.43
CA SER A 357 8.64 2.86 -0.99
C SER A 357 9.80 3.64 -0.38
N ALA A 358 9.77 3.87 0.93
CA ALA A 358 10.74 4.69 1.65
C ALA A 358 12.10 3.98 1.82
N GLY A 359 12.79 3.75 0.71
CA GLY A 359 14.13 3.17 0.63
C GLY A 359 15.17 4.14 0.08
N ALA A 360 16.43 3.72 0.10
CA ALA A 360 17.56 4.54 -0.34
C ALA A 360 17.45 4.96 -1.81
N ILE A 361 16.80 4.16 -2.66
CA ILE A 361 16.57 4.50 -4.06
C ILE A 361 15.73 5.77 -4.15
N ASP A 362 14.53 5.77 -3.56
CA ASP A 362 13.64 6.94 -3.60
C ASP A 362 14.26 8.13 -2.84
N PHE A 363 14.89 7.89 -1.70
CA PHE A 363 15.59 8.93 -0.93
C PHE A 363 16.62 9.69 -1.78
N VAL A 364 17.49 8.95 -2.50
CA VAL A 364 18.53 9.56 -3.34
C VAL A 364 17.93 10.27 -4.55
N LEU A 365 16.94 9.65 -5.21
CA LEU A 365 16.28 10.23 -6.38
C LEU A 365 15.54 11.53 -6.04
N ASN A 366 15.05 11.67 -4.80
CA ASN A 366 14.23 12.80 -4.38
C ASN A 366 15.02 13.89 -3.65
N LEU A 367 16.34 13.77 -3.50
CA LEU A 367 17.18 14.78 -2.83
C LEU A 367 16.95 16.21 -3.34
N GLY A 368 16.62 16.39 -4.63
CA GLY A 368 16.39 17.69 -5.25
C GLY A 368 15.05 18.34 -4.89
N ILE A 369 14.04 17.56 -4.51
CA ILE A 369 12.69 18.03 -4.18
C ILE A 369 12.31 17.83 -2.71
N ALA A 370 13.10 17.06 -1.95
CA ALA A 370 12.93 16.83 -0.53
C ALA A 370 13.32 18.08 0.30
N SER A 371 12.67 18.28 1.44
CA SER A 371 13.09 19.29 2.42
C SER A 371 13.84 18.64 3.58
N ASN A 372 15.05 19.12 3.85
CA ASN A 372 15.92 18.66 4.92
C ASN A 372 16.20 17.14 4.93
N PRO A 373 16.62 16.52 3.79
CA PRO A 373 16.83 15.08 3.72
C PRO A 373 17.93 14.58 4.66
N TRP A 374 18.98 15.36 4.88
CA TRP A 374 20.05 14.98 5.82
C TRP A 374 19.59 15.00 7.29
N GLY A 375 18.71 15.93 7.65
CA GLY A 375 18.06 15.91 8.96
C GLY A 375 17.18 14.67 9.12
N LEU A 376 16.48 14.28 8.05
CA LEU A 376 15.68 13.05 8.03
C LEU A 376 16.54 11.80 8.23
N ALA A 377 17.70 11.72 7.57
CA ALA A 377 18.67 10.65 7.80
C ALA A 377 19.20 10.64 9.26
N GLY A 378 19.45 11.82 9.84
CA GLY A 378 19.82 11.95 11.25
C GLY A 378 18.76 11.39 12.20
N ILE A 379 17.48 11.71 11.96
CA ILE A 379 16.34 11.11 12.68
C ILE A 379 16.34 9.59 12.49
N GLY A 380 16.60 9.12 11.27
CA GLY A 380 16.72 7.70 10.97
C GLY A 380 17.74 6.99 11.86
N LEU A 381 18.92 7.57 12.05
CA LEU A 381 19.94 7.03 12.96
C LEU A 381 19.49 7.02 14.42
N CYS A 382 18.75 8.04 14.87
CA CYS A 382 18.15 8.05 16.22
C CYS A 382 17.13 6.90 16.37
N PHE A 383 16.26 6.70 15.38
CA PHE A 383 15.32 5.58 15.39
C PHE A 383 16.02 4.22 15.30
N ALA A 384 17.15 4.11 14.57
CA ALA A 384 17.97 2.90 14.57
C ALA A 384 18.46 2.54 15.97
N ALA A 385 18.98 3.51 16.70
CA ALA A 385 19.41 3.31 18.10
C ALA A 385 18.21 2.91 18.98
N ILE A 386 17.08 3.62 18.89
CA ILE A 386 15.87 3.32 19.65
C ILE A 386 15.41 1.87 19.36
N TYR A 387 15.30 1.47 18.09
CA TYR A 387 14.87 0.13 17.72
C TYR A 387 15.83 -0.94 18.21
N TYR A 388 17.13 -0.72 18.05
CA TYR A 388 18.13 -1.68 18.52
C TYR A 388 18.00 -1.96 20.02
N PHE A 389 17.96 -0.92 20.84
CA PHE A 389 17.89 -1.08 22.28
C PHE A 389 16.52 -1.57 22.75
N VAL A 390 15.42 -1.04 22.21
CA VAL A 390 14.07 -1.44 22.58
C VAL A 390 13.81 -2.90 22.21
N PHE A 391 14.17 -3.32 20.98
CA PHE A 391 13.98 -4.70 20.54
C PHE A 391 14.84 -5.64 21.35
N ARG A 392 16.12 -5.31 21.55
CA ARG A 392 17.02 -6.14 22.36
C ARG A 392 16.51 -6.27 23.80
N PHE A 393 16.08 -5.17 24.41
CA PHE A 393 15.49 -5.19 25.76
C PHE A 393 14.23 -6.04 25.80
N ALA A 394 13.29 -5.82 24.91
CA ALA A 394 12.04 -6.56 24.89
C ALA A 394 12.25 -8.07 24.66
N ILE A 395 13.10 -8.43 23.68
CA ILE A 395 13.42 -9.83 23.39
C ILE A 395 14.04 -10.52 24.60
N THR A 396 14.99 -9.88 25.26
CA THR A 396 15.69 -10.49 26.41
C THR A 396 14.85 -10.47 27.68
N LYS A 397 14.18 -9.35 27.99
CA LYS A 397 13.41 -9.18 29.22
C LYS A 397 12.15 -10.04 29.26
N TRP A 398 11.47 -10.17 28.14
CA TRP A 398 10.23 -10.96 28.05
C TRP A 398 10.45 -12.36 27.44
N ASN A 399 11.70 -12.73 27.19
CA ASN A 399 12.09 -14.00 26.57
C ASN A 399 11.28 -14.30 25.30
N LEU A 400 11.13 -13.29 24.42
CA LEU A 400 10.29 -13.41 23.24
C LEU A 400 10.90 -14.40 22.23
N PRO A 401 10.09 -15.25 21.61
CA PRO A 401 10.53 -16.10 20.52
C PRO A 401 10.80 -15.22 19.29
N THR A 402 12.04 -15.20 18.84
CA THR A 402 12.48 -14.54 17.61
C THR A 402 13.41 -15.48 16.85
N PRO A 403 13.66 -15.27 15.55
CA PRO A 403 14.57 -16.12 14.79
C PRO A 403 15.89 -16.35 15.52
N GLY A 404 16.29 -17.61 15.67
CA GLY A 404 17.49 -18.01 16.39
C GLY A 404 17.32 -18.16 17.90
N ARG A 405 16.09 -18.13 18.41
CA ARG A 405 15.75 -18.36 19.81
C ARG A 405 14.77 -19.54 19.97
N GLU A 406 14.94 -20.53 19.12
CA GLU A 406 14.20 -21.81 19.17
C GLU A 406 14.39 -22.51 20.53
N SER A 407 13.41 -23.34 20.92
CA SER A 407 13.54 -24.22 22.10
C SER A 407 14.67 -25.24 21.94
N ASP A 408 15.12 -25.87 23.04
CA ASP A 408 16.20 -26.87 22.97
C ASP A 408 15.78 -28.07 22.11
N GLU A 409 14.50 -28.44 22.13
CA GLU A 409 13.94 -29.53 21.33
C GLU A 409 13.95 -29.19 19.84
N GLU A 410 13.44 -28.01 19.49
CA GLU A 410 13.42 -27.51 18.11
C GLU A 410 14.84 -27.33 17.56
N LEU A 411 15.76 -26.81 18.38
CA LEU A 411 17.17 -26.67 17.99
C LEU A 411 17.81 -28.01 17.68
N ALA A 412 17.56 -29.03 18.52
CA ALA A 412 18.08 -30.36 18.29
C ALA A 412 17.55 -31.02 17.00
N GLU A 413 16.28 -30.77 16.65
CA GLU A 413 15.69 -31.24 15.40
C GLU A 413 16.30 -30.51 14.18
N ILE A 414 16.46 -29.20 14.25
CA ILE A 414 17.08 -28.40 13.19
C ILE A 414 18.50 -28.84 12.91
N LEU A 415 19.33 -28.98 13.97
CA LEU A 415 20.72 -29.41 13.84
C LEU A 415 20.84 -30.84 13.28
N LYS A 416 19.91 -31.74 13.61
CA LYS A 416 19.84 -33.07 12.99
C LYS A 416 19.45 -33.02 11.52
N ALA A 417 18.62 -32.08 11.10
CA ALA A 417 18.22 -31.92 9.72
C ALA A 417 19.34 -31.29 8.87
N GLU A 418 20.11 -30.35 9.42
CA GLU A 418 21.24 -29.69 8.77
C GLU A 418 22.49 -30.62 8.65
N ALA A 419 22.57 -31.67 9.44
CA ALA A 419 23.66 -32.65 9.42
C ALA A 419 23.46 -33.79 8.40
N LYS A 420 22.32 -33.86 7.72
CA LYS A 420 22.00 -34.80 6.63
C LYS A 420 22.18 -34.14 5.27
#